data_897d95c63eddc26baa8a8bb0e28b3418
#
_entry.id   897d95c63eddc26baa8a8bb0e28b3418
#
_cell.length_a   1.000
_cell.length_b   1.000
_cell.length_c   1.000
_cell.angle_alpha   90.00
_cell.angle_beta   90.00
_cell.angle_gamma   90.00
#
_symmetry.space_group_name_H-M   'P 1'
#
loop_
_entity.id
_entity.type
_entity.pdbx_description
1 polymer ?
#
loop_
_entity_poly.entity_id
_entity_poly.type
_entity_poly.pdbx_seq_one_letter_code
_entity_poly.pdbx_strand_id
1 'polypeptide(L)'
;MPTPVAMQLHLHADRPEFRHEIQTIATLSTCWVEKRGFPAHKQIMLSQKTRYAIRAMQHLADHFGKGPVQLADIAEAQKIPPKFLTVILSELTRSGLVASQRGKDGGYWLGVAPIDISYGDLIRIMRGSLALVPCASRYAHETCKNCVEEENCRTRALMLQVRDTTADLLDGINLCDNVDAEAFAQAAE
;
A
#
# COMPACT_ATOMS: atom_id res chain seq x y z
N MET A 1 4.29 24.58 -13.26
CA MET A 1 5.76 24.75 -13.00
C MET A 1 6.16 23.60 -12.09
N PRO A 2 7.02 22.69 -12.49
CA PRO A 2 7.46 21.57 -11.64
C PRO A 2 8.34 22.10 -10.50
N THR A 3 8.15 21.53 -9.31
CA THR A 3 8.87 21.88 -8.08
C THR A 3 10.37 21.52 -8.20
N PRO A 4 11.28 22.26 -7.54
CA PRO A 4 12.74 22.09 -7.69
C PRO A 4 13.28 20.72 -7.29
N VAL A 5 12.54 19.91 -6.57
CA VAL A 5 12.94 18.54 -6.16
C VAL A 5 12.88 17.55 -7.33
N ALA A 6 11.93 17.71 -8.26
CA ALA A 6 11.84 16.85 -9.45
C ALA A 6 13.02 17.08 -10.43
N MET A 7 13.55 18.31 -10.45
CA MET A 7 14.66 18.67 -11.33
C MET A 7 16.02 18.17 -10.84
N GLN A 8 16.17 17.96 -9.51
CA GLN A 8 17.43 17.44 -8.94
C GLN A 8 17.57 15.92 -9.07
N LEU A 9 16.48 15.17 -9.14
CA LEU A 9 16.52 13.72 -9.36
C LEU A 9 16.89 13.34 -10.79
N HIS A 10 16.53 14.16 -11.79
CA HIS A 10 16.89 13.92 -13.20
C HIS A 10 18.38 14.17 -13.51
N LEU A 11 19.05 15.02 -12.74
CA LEU A 11 20.47 15.38 -12.96
C LEU A 11 21.47 14.33 -12.44
N HIS A 12 21.03 13.36 -11.64
CA HIS A 12 21.90 12.31 -11.09
C HIS A 12 21.79 10.96 -11.80
N ALA A 13 20.76 10.77 -12.64
CA ALA A 13 20.54 9.50 -13.34
C ALA A 13 21.42 9.33 -14.59
N ASP A 14 21.96 10.40 -15.15
CA ASP A 14 22.70 10.42 -16.43
C ASP A 14 24.23 10.38 -16.31
N ARG A 15 24.79 10.06 -15.14
CA ARG A 15 26.24 9.83 -15.05
C ARG A 15 26.58 8.38 -15.40
N PRO A 16 27.37 8.13 -16.46
CA PRO A 16 27.72 6.77 -16.88
C PRO A 16 28.51 5.99 -15.81
N GLU A 17 29.19 6.67 -14.90
CA GLU A 17 29.92 6.07 -13.77
C GLU A 17 28.97 5.42 -12.74
N PHE A 18 27.77 5.99 -12.54
CA PHE A 18 26.79 5.46 -11.59
C PHE A 18 26.07 4.19 -12.11
N ARG A 19 25.93 4.08 -13.43
CA ARG A 19 25.30 2.90 -14.08
C ARG A 19 26.16 1.64 -13.93
N HIS A 20 27.46 1.79 -13.97
CA HIS A 20 28.40 0.65 -13.84
C HIS A 20 28.46 0.13 -12.39
N GLU A 21 28.38 1.03 -11.40
CA GLU A 21 28.35 0.65 -9.98
C GLU A 21 27.02 -0.04 -9.58
N ILE A 22 25.89 0.42 -10.08
CA ILE A 22 24.58 -0.21 -9.81
C ILE A 22 24.52 -1.62 -10.40
N GLN A 23 25.04 -1.83 -11.61
CA GLN A 23 25.10 -3.18 -12.22
C GLN A 23 26.06 -4.11 -11.45
N THR A 24 27.17 -3.60 -10.95
CA THR A 24 28.10 -4.39 -10.14
C THR A 24 27.53 -4.72 -8.75
N ILE A 25 26.80 -3.81 -8.13
CA ILE A 25 26.10 -4.03 -6.85
C ILE A 25 24.92 -5.00 -7.02
N ALA A 26 24.18 -4.92 -8.12
CA ALA A 26 23.07 -5.85 -8.40
C ALA A 26 23.57 -7.29 -8.59
N THR A 27 24.66 -7.50 -9.32
CA THR A 27 25.28 -8.81 -9.50
C THR A 27 25.93 -9.38 -8.23
N LEU A 28 26.48 -8.51 -7.37
CA LEU A 28 27.04 -8.91 -6.08
C LEU A 28 25.93 -9.20 -5.05
N SER A 29 24.79 -8.50 -5.09
CA SER A 29 23.71 -8.70 -4.16
C SER A 29 22.97 -10.01 -4.38
N THR A 30 22.75 -10.44 -5.62
CA THR A 30 22.15 -11.74 -5.93
C THR A 30 23.02 -12.90 -5.47
N CYS A 31 24.34 -12.82 -5.67
CA CYS A 31 25.27 -13.86 -5.21
C CYS A 31 25.42 -13.92 -3.68
N TRP A 32 25.17 -12.80 -2.96
CA TRP A 32 25.27 -12.74 -1.50
C TRP A 32 24.03 -13.26 -0.80
N VAL A 33 22.85 -13.06 -1.39
CA VAL A 33 21.56 -13.52 -0.86
C VAL A 33 21.41 -15.03 -1.00
N GLU A 34 21.85 -15.60 -2.13
CA GLU A 34 21.78 -17.05 -2.36
C GLU A 34 22.70 -17.87 -1.44
N LYS A 35 23.87 -17.35 -1.07
CA LYS A 35 24.86 -18.10 -0.28
C LYS A 35 24.59 -18.14 1.22
N ARG A 36 23.71 -17.32 1.79
CA ARG A 36 23.48 -17.24 3.24
C ARG A 36 22.20 -17.87 3.74
N GLY A 37 21.40 -18.50 2.88
CA GLY A 37 20.18 -19.18 3.32
C GLY A 37 19.35 -18.31 4.25
N PHE A 38 19.16 -17.04 3.91
CA PHE A 38 18.20 -16.21 4.63
C PHE A 38 16.88 -16.95 4.56
N PRO A 39 16.30 -17.35 5.70
CA PRO A 39 14.96 -17.88 5.67
C PRO A 39 14.17 -16.87 4.88
N ALA A 40 13.44 -17.33 3.86
CA ALA A 40 12.47 -16.50 3.16
C ALA A 40 11.41 -16.10 4.20
N HIS A 41 11.78 -15.23 5.11
CA HIS A 41 10.86 -14.48 5.92
C HIS A 41 10.08 -13.67 4.92
N LYS A 42 8.90 -14.16 4.66
CA LYS A 42 7.87 -13.55 3.88
C LYS A 42 7.51 -12.22 4.55
N GLN A 43 8.42 -11.25 4.46
CA GLN A 43 8.16 -9.86 4.86
C GLN A 43 7.20 -9.31 3.83
N ILE A 44 5.95 -9.66 4.03
CA ILE A 44 4.84 -9.14 3.24
C ILE A 44 4.63 -7.72 3.75
N MET A 45 5.07 -6.72 2.99
CA MET A 45 4.86 -5.30 3.31
C MET A 45 3.38 -4.98 3.52
N LEU A 46 2.49 -5.61 2.74
CA LEU A 46 1.04 -5.59 2.96
C LEU A 46 0.59 -6.93 3.56
N SER A 47 -0.10 -6.87 4.70
CA SER A 47 -0.70 -8.06 5.31
C SER A 47 -1.70 -8.72 4.36
N GLN A 48 -1.94 -10.02 4.52
CA GLN A 48 -2.97 -10.72 3.74
C GLN A 48 -4.36 -10.09 3.94
N LYS A 49 -4.65 -9.64 5.16
CA LYS A 49 -5.86 -8.91 5.50
C LYS A 49 -6.01 -7.63 4.66
N THR A 50 -4.94 -6.82 4.57
CA THR A 50 -4.94 -5.58 3.78
C THR A 50 -5.14 -5.85 2.29
N ARG A 51 -4.47 -6.88 1.74
CA ARG A 51 -4.65 -7.28 0.34
C ARG A 51 -6.09 -7.73 0.04
N TYR A 52 -6.69 -8.49 0.95
CA TYR A 52 -8.08 -8.90 0.82
C TYR A 52 -9.04 -7.72 0.92
N ALA A 53 -8.77 -6.77 1.82
CA ALA A 53 -9.58 -5.56 1.94
C ALA A 53 -9.55 -4.73 0.64
N ILE A 54 -8.37 -4.53 0.04
CA ILE A 54 -8.24 -3.82 -1.24
C ILE A 54 -9.07 -4.52 -2.33
N ARG A 55 -8.91 -5.84 -2.49
CA ARG A 55 -9.66 -6.61 -3.50
C ARG A 55 -11.17 -6.57 -3.28
N ALA A 56 -11.62 -6.66 -2.04
CA ALA A 56 -13.04 -6.55 -1.72
C ALA A 56 -13.59 -5.16 -2.05
N MET A 57 -12.83 -4.10 -1.75
CA MET A 57 -13.23 -2.73 -2.04
C MET A 57 -13.24 -2.43 -3.55
N GLN A 58 -12.28 -2.94 -4.32
CA GLN A 58 -12.29 -2.87 -5.79
C GLN A 58 -13.54 -3.55 -6.35
N HIS A 59 -13.88 -4.75 -5.87
CA HIS A 59 -15.08 -5.46 -6.29
C HIS A 59 -16.36 -4.66 -5.98
N LEU A 60 -16.44 -4.02 -4.82
CA LEU A 60 -17.57 -3.15 -4.48
C LEU A 60 -17.59 -1.87 -5.33
N ALA A 61 -16.44 -1.34 -5.71
CA ALA A 61 -16.33 -0.19 -6.61
C ALA A 61 -16.86 -0.54 -8.01
N ASP A 62 -16.55 -1.70 -8.56
CA ASP A 62 -17.07 -2.21 -9.84
C ASP A 62 -18.60 -2.37 -9.84
N HIS A 63 -19.18 -2.52 -8.64
CA HIS A 63 -20.62 -2.67 -8.42
C HIS A 63 -21.29 -1.40 -7.87
N PHE A 64 -20.58 -0.29 -7.83
CA PHE A 64 -21.11 0.97 -7.30
C PHE A 64 -22.37 1.41 -8.07
N GLY A 65 -23.41 1.73 -7.32
CA GLY A 65 -24.71 2.11 -7.90
C GLY A 65 -25.59 0.97 -8.44
N LYS A 66 -25.12 -0.30 -8.38
CA LYS A 66 -25.86 -1.48 -8.86
C LYS A 66 -26.63 -2.22 -7.75
N GLY A 67 -26.59 -1.70 -6.53
CA GLY A 67 -27.22 -2.30 -5.37
C GLY A 67 -26.28 -3.09 -4.48
N PRO A 68 -26.81 -3.71 -3.39
CA PRO A 68 -26.00 -4.49 -2.44
C PRO A 68 -25.43 -5.76 -3.06
N VAL A 69 -24.17 -6.08 -2.73
CA VAL A 69 -23.49 -7.31 -3.15
C VAL A 69 -23.44 -8.27 -1.96
N GLN A 70 -23.85 -9.52 -2.16
CA GLN A 70 -23.82 -10.53 -1.11
C GLN A 70 -22.39 -10.91 -0.72
N LEU A 71 -22.17 -11.22 0.57
CA LEU A 71 -20.86 -11.65 1.06
C LEU A 71 -20.32 -12.86 0.30
N ALA A 72 -21.21 -13.80 -0.05
CA ALA A 72 -20.83 -15.01 -0.77
C ALA A 72 -20.28 -14.69 -2.15
N ASP A 73 -20.90 -13.76 -2.87
CA ASP A 73 -20.51 -13.35 -4.23
C ASP A 73 -19.12 -12.66 -4.21
N ILE A 74 -18.90 -11.78 -3.23
CA ILE A 74 -17.57 -11.14 -3.05
C ILE A 74 -16.51 -12.20 -2.71
N ALA A 75 -16.83 -13.12 -1.80
CA ALA A 75 -15.91 -14.16 -1.35
C ALA A 75 -15.50 -15.10 -2.51
N GLU A 76 -16.46 -15.52 -3.34
CA GLU A 76 -16.23 -16.37 -4.49
C GLU A 76 -15.44 -15.63 -5.58
N ALA A 77 -15.91 -14.46 -6.01
CA ALA A 77 -15.28 -13.66 -7.06
C ALA A 77 -13.83 -13.30 -6.72
N GLN A 78 -13.57 -12.95 -5.45
CA GLN A 78 -12.26 -12.52 -5.00
C GLN A 78 -11.41 -13.64 -4.38
N LYS A 79 -11.92 -14.88 -4.31
CA LYS A 79 -11.27 -16.04 -3.68
C LYS A 79 -10.78 -15.70 -2.26
N ILE A 80 -11.66 -15.09 -1.46
CA ILE A 80 -11.39 -14.70 -0.08
C ILE A 80 -12.19 -15.62 0.85
N PRO A 81 -11.57 -16.25 1.87
CA PRO A 81 -12.33 -17.06 2.83
C PRO A 81 -13.46 -16.25 3.49
N PRO A 82 -14.73 -16.73 3.49
CA PRO A 82 -15.88 -15.94 3.96
C PRO A 82 -15.73 -15.43 5.40
N LYS A 83 -15.19 -16.25 6.31
CA LYS A 83 -14.94 -15.86 7.70
C LYS A 83 -13.98 -14.67 7.82
N PHE A 84 -12.96 -14.65 6.96
CA PHE A 84 -12.00 -13.55 6.91
C PHE A 84 -12.62 -12.28 6.33
N LEU A 85 -13.40 -12.43 5.25
CA LEU A 85 -14.09 -11.33 4.59
C LEU A 85 -15.09 -10.65 5.53
N THR A 86 -15.82 -11.42 6.35
CA THR A 86 -16.75 -10.85 7.36
C THR A 86 -16.04 -9.89 8.32
N VAL A 87 -14.85 -10.27 8.80
CA VAL A 87 -14.06 -9.40 9.71
C VAL A 87 -13.61 -8.13 8.99
N ILE A 88 -13.12 -8.27 7.76
CA ILE A 88 -12.67 -7.14 6.94
C ILE A 88 -13.82 -6.17 6.67
N LEU A 89 -14.94 -6.66 6.17
CA LEU A 89 -16.10 -5.83 5.86
C LEU A 89 -16.69 -5.17 7.13
N SER A 90 -16.63 -5.84 8.27
CA SER A 90 -17.04 -5.24 9.55
C SER A 90 -16.15 -4.06 9.96
N GLU A 91 -14.84 -4.11 9.72
CA GLU A 91 -13.92 -3.00 9.98
C GLU A 91 -14.15 -1.83 9.00
N LEU A 92 -14.33 -2.15 7.72
CA LEU A 92 -14.65 -1.17 6.68
C LEU A 92 -16.01 -0.49 6.90
N THR A 93 -16.98 -1.23 7.45
CA THR A 93 -18.27 -0.65 7.85
C THR A 93 -18.11 0.30 9.05
N ARG A 94 -17.29 -0.06 10.03
CA ARG A 94 -17.00 0.84 11.17
C ARG A 94 -16.26 2.11 10.76
N SER A 95 -15.44 2.04 9.72
CA SER A 95 -14.77 3.24 9.17
C SER A 95 -15.68 4.10 8.29
N GLY A 96 -16.90 3.65 7.98
CA GLY A 96 -17.84 4.37 7.13
C GLY A 96 -17.62 4.18 5.62
N LEU A 97 -16.58 3.46 5.20
CA LEU A 97 -16.32 3.22 3.77
C LEU A 97 -17.31 2.24 3.13
N VAL A 98 -17.81 1.30 3.92
CA VAL A 98 -18.77 0.28 3.49
C VAL A 98 -20.06 0.43 4.29
N ALA A 99 -21.19 0.34 3.63
CA ALA A 99 -22.50 0.18 4.25
C ALA A 99 -22.97 -1.26 4.09
N SER A 100 -23.84 -1.73 4.98
CA SER A 100 -24.38 -3.08 4.93
C SER A 100 -25.84 -3.13 5.38
N GLN A 101 -26.60 -4.02 4.78
CA GLN A 101 -27.98 -4.32 5.15
C GLN A 101 -28.15 -5.83 5.31
N ARG A 102 -28.87 -6.23 6.34
CA ARG A 102 -29.23 -7.65 6.57
C ARG A 102 -30.47 -8.03 5.77
N GLY A 103 -30.58 -9.31 5.42
CA GLY A 103 -31.75 -9.89 4.79
C GLY A 103 -31.45 -10.50 3.42
N LYS A 104 -32.50 -11.03 2.78
CA LYS A 104 -32.41 -11.72 1.48
C LYS A 104 -31.93 -10.77 0.38
N ASP A 105 -32.42 -9.52 0.40
CA ASP A 105 -32.08 -8.47 -0.56
C ASP A 105 -31.01 -7.49 0.02
N GLY A 106 -30.33 -7.90 1.09
CA GLY A 106 -29.26 -7.15 1.73
C GLY A 106 -27.89 -7.50 1.14
N GLY A 107 -26.86 -6.97 1.75
CA GLY A 107 -25.48 -7.17 1.33
C GLY A 107 -24.59 -5.99 1.74
N TYR A 108 -23.52 -5.79 1.00
CA TYR A 108 -22.55 -4.74 1.22
C TYR A 108 -22.44 -3.85 0.00
N TRP A 109 -22.22 -2.56 0.20
CA TRP A 109 -21.94 -1.57 -0.85
C TRP A 109 -21.05 -0.48 -0.32
N LEU A 110 -20.45 0.33 -1.21
CA LEU A 110 -19.67 1.49 -0.79
C LEU A 110 -20.57 2.58 -0.19
N GLY A 111 -20.25 3.01 1.02
CA GLY A 111 -20.93 4.12 1.70
C GLY A 111 -20.47 5.50 1.22
N VAL A 112 -19.36 5.54 0.47
CA VAL A 112 -18.71 6.74 -0.08
C VAL A 112 -18.44 6.46 -1.55
N ALA A 113 -18.42 7.49 -2.39
CA ALA A 113 -18.11 7.33 -3.80
C ALA A 113 -16.68 6.79 -4.01
N PRO A 114 -16.47 5.83 -4.92
CA PRO A 114 -15.15 5.21 -5.09
C PRO A 114 -14.04 6.20 -5.50
N ILE A 115 -14.39 7.33 -6.11
CA ILE A 115 -13.44 8.41 -6.43
C ILE A 115 -12.88 9.10 -5.17
N ASP A 116 -13.62 9.07 -4.06
CA ASP A 116 -13.24 9.69 -2.79
C ASP A 116 -12.51 8.71 -1.85
N ILE A 117 -12.23 7.50 -2.30
CA ILE A 117 -11.54 6.46 -1.51
C ILE A 117 -10.18 6.20 -2.11
N SER A 118 -9.11 6.69 -1.45
CA SER A 118 -7.74 6.41 -1.87
C SER A 118 -7.24 5.03 -1.40
N TYR A 119 -6.26 4.48 -2.09
CA TYR A 119 -5.56 3.28 -1.60
C TYR A 119 -4.81 3.55 -0.30
N GLY A 120 -4.33 4.78 -0.09
CA GLY A 120 -3.71 5.21 1.15
C GLY A 120 -4.64 5.10 2.35
N ASP A 121 -5.90 5.53 2.21
CA ASP A 121 -6.91 5.43 3.26
C ASP A 121 -7.22 3.99 3.62
N LEU A 122 -7.41 3.13 2.62
CA LEU A 122 -7.63 1.70 2.84
C LEU A 122 -6.50 1.04 3.62
N ILE A 123 -5.26 1.34 3.25
CA ILE A 123 -4.10 0.76 3.93
C ILE A 123 -3.99 1.27 5.36
N ARG A 124 -4.26 2.56 5.60
CA ARG A 124 -4.25 3.15 6.95
C ARG A 124 -5.32 2.54 7.85
N ILE A 125 -6.52 2.33 7.34
CA ILE A 125 -7.61 1.68 8.09
C ILE A 125 -7.25 0.23 8.44
N MET A 126 -6.67 -0.53 7.52
CA MET A 126 -6.39 -1.95 7.71
C MET A 126 -5.09 -2.25 8.47
N ARG A 127 -4.10 -1.38 8.38
CA ARG A 127 -2.75 -1.60 8.92
C ARG A 127 -2.32 -0.53 9.92
N GLY A 128 -2.88 0.68 9.84
CA GLY A 128 -2.42 1.86 10.57
C GLY A 128 -1.40 2.67 9.77
N SER A 129 -0.18 2.79 10.28
CA SER A 129 0.85 3.65 9.68
C SER A 129 1.42 3.07 8.37
N LEU A 130 1.71 3.96 7.41
CA LEU A 130 2.49 3.64 6.20
C LEU A 130 4.00 3.62 6.49
N ALA A 131 4.43 4.08 7.67
CA ALA A 131 5.83 4.12 8.04
C ALA A 131 6.43 2.71 8.18
N LEU A 132 7.66 2.54 7.73
CA LEU A 132 8.41 1.28 7.85
C LEU A 132 9.04 1.11 9.23
N VAL A 133 9.25 2.20 9.96
CA VAL A 133 9.77 2.22 11.33
C VAL A 133 8.86 3.05 12.23
N PRO A 134 8.68 2.69 13.51
CA PRO A 134 7.78 3.38 14.42
C PRO A 134 8.09 4.88 14.56
N CYS A 135 9.38 5.25 14.65
CA CYS A 135 9.82 6.63 14.80
C CYS A 135 9.55 7.53 13.58
N ALA A 136 9.17 6.96 12.42
CA ALA A 136 8.74 7.70 11.25
C ALA A 136 7.20 7.77 11.12
N SER A 137 6.44 7.17 12.05
CA SER A 137 4.98 7.18 12.02
C SER A 137 4.43 8.57 12.37
N ARG A 138 3.38 9.02 11.64
CA ARG A 138 2.63 10.25 11.96
C ARG A 138 1.61 10.06 13.08
N TYR A 139 1.06 8.83 13.21
CA TYR A 139 -0.09 8.54 14.07
C TYR A 139 0.25 7.68 15.28
N ALA A 140 1.34 6.91 15.20
CA ALA A 140 1.80 6.00 16.24
C ALA A 140 3.32 6.08 16.34
N HIS A 141 3.81 7.27 16.69
CA HIS A 141 5.23 7.51 16.87
C HIS A 141 5.74 6.80 18.12
N GLU A 142 6.79 6.02 17.95
CA GLU A 142 7.53 5.41 19.06
C GLU A 142 9.02 5.50 18.77
N THR A 143 9.80 5.94 19.73
CA THR A 143 11.27 5.95 19.63
C THR A 143 11.80 4.50 19.61
N CYS A 144 12.80 4.24 18.78
CA CYS A 144 13.43 2.92 18.71
C CYS A 144 14.05 2.53 20.08
N LYS A 145 13.92 1.27 20.48
CA LYS A 145 14.43 0.77 21.78
C LYS A 145 15.92 1.03 22.03
N ASN A 146 16.72 1.07 20.94
CA ASN A 146 18.17 1.29 21.00
C ASN A 146 18.55 2.58 20.23
N CYS A 147 17.69 3.58 20.23
CA CYS A 147 17.95 4.84 19.55
C CYS A 147 19.01 5.63 20.32
N VAL A 148 20.11 5.97 19.65
CA VAL A 148 21.16 6.80 20.25
C VAL A 148 20.72 8.28 20.25
N GLU A 149 20.19 8.74 19.11
CA GLU A 149 19.73 10.11 18.94
C GLU A 149 18.72 10.15 17.81
N GLU A 150 17.48 10.53 18.11
CA GLU A 150 16.40 10.50 17.12
C GLU A 150 16.48 11.67 16.15
N GLU A 151 16.84 12.86 16.62
CA GLU A 151 16.83 14.09 15.82
C GLU A 151 17.86 14.06 14.69
N ASN A 152 19.03 13.46 14.94
CA ASN A 152 20.13 13.37 13.96
C ASN A 152 20.22 11.98 13.29
N CYS A 153 19.19 11.16 13.43
CA CYS A 153 19.18 9.80 12.89
C CYS A 153 18.99 9.80 11.35
N ARG A 154 20.06 9.47 10.61
CA ARG A 154 20.03 9.36 9.13
C ARG A 154 19.01 8.34 8.63
N THR A 155 18.88 7.22 9.35
CA THR A 155 17.88 6.18 9.00
C THR A 155 16.48 6.72 9.14
N ARG A 156 16.17 7.46 10.21
CA ARG A 156 14.86 8.10 10.38
C ARG A 156 14.58 9.09 9.27
N ALA A 157 15.54 9.95 8.91
CA ALA A 157 15.41 10.92 7.82
C ALA A 157 15.04 10.23 6.49
N LEU A 158 15.75 9.13 6.14
CA LEU A 158 15.43 8.33 4.97
C LEU A 158 14.02 7.71 5.06
N MET A 159 13.65 7.14 6.21
CA MET A 159 12.35 6.48 6.39
C MET A 159 11.18 7.49 6.38
N LEU A 160 11.42 8.73 6.76
CA LEU A 160 10.44 9.82 6.59
C LEU A 160 10.18 10.09 5.10
N GLN A 161 11.23 10.19 4.28
CA GLN A 161 11.09 10.38 2.83
C GLN A 161 10.35 9.20 2.18
N VAL A 162 10.72 7.96 2.49
CA VAL A 162 10.04 6.76 1.98
C VAL A 162 8.56 6.77 2.36
N ARG A 163 8.24 7.08 3.61
CA ARG A 163 6.85 7.20 4.08
C ARG A 163 6.08 8.25 3.28
N ASP A 164 6.64 9.45 3.11
CA ASP A 164 5.96 10.55 2.46
C ASP A 164 5.76 10.29 0.96
N THR A 165 6.79 9.81 0.26
CA THR A 165 6.66 9.41 -1.16
C THR A 165 5.63 8.29 -1.34
N THR A 166 5.61 7.31 -0.44
CA THR A 166 4.61 6.22 -0.47
C THR A 166 3.20 6.76 -0.20
N ALA A 167 3.06 7.69 0.74
CA ALA A 167 1.78 8.33 1.05
C ALA A 167 1.27 9.14 -0.14
N ASP A 168 2.11 9.99 -0.73
CA ASP A 168 1.74 10.82 -1.88
C ASP A 168 1.26 9.96 -3.07
N LEU A 169 1.95 8.86 -3.35
CA LEU A 169 1.54 7.93 -4.40
C LEU A 169 0.19 7.26 -4.10
N LEU A 170 0.04 6.71 -2.91
CA LEU A 170 -1.16 5.94 -2.54
C LEU A 170 -2.39 6.83 -2.31
N ASP A 171 -2.20 8.05 -1.87
CA ASP A 171 -3.27 9.04 -1.69
C ASP A 171 -3.71 9.66 -3.02
N GLY A 172 -2.82 9.69 -4.02
CA GLY A 172 -3.11 10.16 -5.37
C GLY A 172 -3.88 9.16 -6.22
N ILE A 173 -4.01 7.90 -5.81
CA ILE A 173 -4.70 6.83 -6.57
C ILE A 173 -5.95 6.42 -5.80
N ASN A 174 -7.13 6.50 -6.46
CA ASN A 174 -8.42 6.14 -5.88
C ASN A 174 -8.97 4.82 -6.46
N LEU A 175 -10.10 4.34 -5.95
CA LEU A 175 -10.70 3.07 -6.40
C LEU A 175 -11.31 3.10 -7.81
N CYS A 176 -11.48 4.28 -8.41
CA CYS A 176 -11.91 4.41 -9.81
C CYS A 176 -10.75 4.31 -10.79
N ASP A 177 -9.51 4.56 -10.30
CA ASP A 177 -8.36 4.59 -11.19
C ASP A 177 -8.03 3.18 -11.66
N ASN A 178 -7.92 3.04 -12.97
CA ASN A 178 -7.44 1.80 -13.56
C ASN A 178 -5.91 1.77 -13.39
N VAL A 179 -5.46 1.06 -12.35
CA VAL A 179 -4.02 0.85 -12.10
C VAL A 179 -3.53 -0.19 -13.10
N ASP A 180 -3.17 0.27 -14.28
CA ASP A 180 -2.65 -0.60 -15.34
C ASP A 180 -1.20 -0.97 -15.04
N ALA A 181 -0.95 -2.26 -14.79
CA ALA A 181 0.39 -2.75 -14.47
C ALA A 181 1.40 -2.49 -15.60
N GLU A 182 0.95 -2.41 -16.85
CA GLU A 182 1.78 -2.14 -18.01
C GLU A 182 2.25 -0.67 -18.05
N ALA A 183 1.40 0.27 -17.66
CA ALA A 183 1.75 1.69 -17.59
C ALA A 183 2.81 1.97 -16.51
N PHE A 184 2.78 1.25 -15.39
CA PHE A 184 3.79 1.36 -14.34
C PHE A 184 5.13 0.72 -14.72
N ALA A 185 5.13 -0.36 -15.50
CA ALA A 185 6.36 -0.99 -15.97
C ALA A 185 7.13 -0.08 -16.93
N GLN A 186 6.43 0.66 -17.81
CA GLN A 186 7.03 1.60 -18.76
C GLN A 186 7.59 2.86 -18.08
N ALA A 187 7.02 3.28 -16.96
CA ALA A 187 7.51 4.44 -16.21
C ALA A 187 8.77 4.15 -15.35
N ALA A 188 9.14 2.88 -15.21
CA ALA A 188 10.29 2.41 -14.42
C ALA A 188 11.55 2.13 -15.28
N GLU A 189 11.48 2.27 -16.62
CA GLU A 189 12.59 2.19 -17.57
C GLU A 189 13.17 3.60 -17.86
#